data_d7e4e696bd6e287f28412214fb710246
#
_entry.id   d7e4e696bd6e287f28412214fb710246
#
_cell.length_a   1.000
_cell.length_b   1.000
_cell.length_c   1.000
_cell.angle_alpha   90.00
_cell.angle_beta   90.00
_cell.angle_gamma   90.00
#
_symmetry.space_group_name_H-M   'P 1'
#
loop_
_entity.id
_entity.type
_entity.pdbx_description
1 polymer ?
#
loop_
_entity_poly.entity_id
_entity_poly.type
_entity_poly.pdbx_seq_one_letter_code
_entity_poly.pdbx_strand_id
1 'polypeptide(L)'
;LDETAQTWIKRKLYYTHGIGIAMSPVTEFTTEGRPVFFAKDIPSNGQIPIGSEQVPMKPDIIVENPRIYYGENTEDYVIVDSNYEELDYQTGEGVLQKIHYDGEGGVEINSFVRKLAYSWQMGDLNLLISGEIGPDSRIQYRRNIQERIQEVAPFLSLDGDPYVVANDGKLVWVQ
;
A
#
# COMPACT_ATOMS: atom_id res chain seq x y z
N LEU A 1 -16.16 -4.12 21.88
CA LEU A 1 -16.05 -3.06 20.87
C LEU A 1 -17.34 -3.04 20.06
N ASP A 2 -17.91 -1.84 19.90
CA ASP A 2 -19.04 -1.60 19.02
C ASP A 2 -18.72 -2.02 17.58
N GLU A 3 -19.70 -2.47 16.83
CA GLU A 3 -19.56 -2.92 15.44
C GLU A 3 -18.98 -1.80 14.56
N THR A 4 -19.34 -0.56 14.85
CA THR A 4 -18.81 0.64 14.17
C THR A 4 -17.30 0.81 14.41
N ALA A 5 -16.85 0.61 15.64
CA ALA A 5 -15.43 0.70 15.99
C ALA A 5 -14.62 -0.45 15.36
N GLN A 6 -15.17 -1.65 15.30
CA GLN A 6 -14.53 -2.77 14.59
C GLN A 6 -14.39 -2.51 13.08
N THR A 7 -15.40 -1.89 12.47
CA THR A 7 -15.37 -1.52 11.06
C THR A 7 -14.31 -0.44 10.81
N TRP A 8 -14.22 0.55 11.69
CA TRP A 8 -13.20 1.61 11.60
C TRP A 8 -11.77 1.04 11.71
N ILE A 9 -11.52 0.19 12.72
CA ILE A 9 -10.22 -0.49 12.90
C ILE A 9 -9.83 -1.26 11.64
N LYS A 10 -10.76 -2.04 11.08
CA LYS A 10 -10.48 -2.79 9.84
C LYS A 10 -10.10 -1.87 8.69
N ARG A 11 -10.81 -0.78 8.49
CA ARG A 11 -10.58 0.15 7.38
C ARG A 11 -9.34 1.03 7.55
N LYS A 12 -8.99 1.40 8.79
CA LYS A 12 -7.97 2.42 9.07
C LYS A 12 -6.66 1.86 9.62
N LEU A 13 -6.70 0.71 10.26
CA LEU A 13 -5.56 0.13 10.96
C LEU A 13 -5.18 -1.26 10.42
N TYR A 14 -6.13 -2.00 9.84
CA TYR A 14 -5.90 -3.37 9.40
C TYR A 14 -5.65 -3.48 7.89
N TYR A 15 -6.50 -2.90 7.06
CA TYR A 15 -6.34 -2.86 5.60
C TYR A 15 -5.67 -1.55 5.17
N THR A 16 -4.40 -1.40 5.51
CA THR A 16 -3.66 -0.15 5.33
C THR A 16 -3.00 -0.02 3.96
N HIS A 17 -2.66 -1.14 3.32
CA HIS A 17 -1.88 -1.18 2.09
C HIS A 17 -2.36 -2.26 1.13
N GLY A 18 -2.01 -2.09 -0.13
CA GLY A 18 -2.01 -3.14 -1.13
C GLY A 18 -0.66 -3.82 -1.20
N ILE A 19 -0.59 -4.95 -1.91
CA ILE A 19 0.65 -5.71 -1.99
C ILE A 19 0.88 -6.27 -3.40
N GLY A 20 2.13 -6.19 -3.86
CA GLY A 20 2.61 -6.78 -5.10
C GLY A 20 2.40 -5.94 -6.34
N ILE A 21 2.97 -6.43 -7.40
CA ILE A 21 2.82 -5.91 -8.76
C ILE A 21 2.53 -7.05 -9.73
N ALA A 22 1.85 -6.74 -10.83
CA ALA A 22 1.73 -7.60 -11.99
C ALA A 22 2.36 -6.91 -13.19
N MET A 23 3.19 -7.62 -13.93
CA MET A 23 3.83 -7.12 -15.14
C MET A 23 3.59 -8.07 -16.31
N SER A 24 3.18 -7.51 -17.43
CA SER A 24 2.92 -8.26 -18.66
C SER A 24 3.61 -7.57 -19.84
N PRO A 25 4.28 -8.31 -20.74
CA PRO A 25 4.79 -7.74 -21.98
C PRO A 25 3.60 -7.34 -22.86
N VAL A 26 3.71 -6.19 -23.52
CA VAL A 26 2.65 -5.67 -24.39
C VAL A 26 2.45 -6.54 -25.64
N THR A 27 3.49 -7.26 -26.06
CA THR A 27 3.54 -8.00 -27.31
C THR A 27 3.28 -9.49 -27.18
N GLU A 28 3.11 -9.99 -25.97
CA GLU A 28 2.98 -11.43 -25.72
C GLU A 28 1.61 -11.79 -25.13
N PHE A 29 1.01 -12.81 -25.69
CA PHE A 29 -0.25 -13.37 -25.23
C PHE A 29 -0.27 -14.88 -25.45
N THR A 30 -1.06 -15.58 -24.66
CA THR A 30 -1.27 -17.01 -24.80
C THR A 30 -2.08 -17.32 -26.06
N THR A 31 -2.10 -18.59 -26.48
CA THR A 31 -2.95 -19.06 -27.59
C THR A 31 -4.44 -18.77 -27.40
N GLU A 32 -4.85 -18.56 -26.16
CA GLU A 32 -6.23 -18.20 -25.76
C GLU A 32 -6.47 -16.69 -25.69
N GLY A 33 -5.47 -15.86 -26.04
CA GLY A 33 -5.55 -14.40 -25.99
C GLY A 33 -5.41 -13.79 -24.60
N ARG A 34 -4.93 -14.55 -23.60
CA ARG A 34 -4.68 -14.05 -22.26
C ARG A 34 -3.28 -13.44 -22.16
N PRO A 35 -3.07 -12.41 -21.32
CA PRO A 35 -1.75 -11.85 -21.13
C PRO A 35 -0.79 -12.87 -20.51
N VAL A 36 0.43 -12.88 -21.00
CA VAL A 36 1.56 -13.55 -20.35
C VAL A 36 2.11 -12.63 -19.28
N PHE A 37 2.52 -13.14 -18.14
CA PHE A 37 3.03 -12.33 -17.05
C PHE A 37 4.54 -12.54 -16.86
N PHE A 38 5.30 -11.46 -16.80
CA PHE A 38 6.69 -11.47 -16.31
C PHE A 38 6.73 -11.59 -14.79
N ALA A 39 5.83 -10.92 -14.12
CA ALA A 39 5.65 -11.01 -12.68
C ALA A 39 4.17 -11.14 -12.37
N LYS A 40 3.83 -12.08 -11.52
CA LYS A 40 2.50 -12.31 -10.98
C LYS A 40 2.64 -13.03 -9.65
N ASP A 41 1.61 -12.96 -8.84
CA ASP A 41 1.56 -13.56 -7.51
C ASP A 41 2.60 -12.94 -6.56
N ILE A 42 2.44 -13.14 -5.28
CA ILE A 42 3.34 -12.62 -4.26
C ILE A 42 3.87 -13.82 -3.51
N PRO A 43 5.19 -14.09 -3.57
CA PRO A 43 5.77 -15.15 -2.78
C PRO A 43 5.80 -14.78 -1.30
N SER A 44 5.77 -15.80 -0.45
CA SER A 44 5.77 -15.65 1.00
C SER A 44 6.98 -14.92 1.60
N ASN A 45 8.02 -14.75 0.83
CA ASN A 45 9.27 -14.07 1.23
C ASN A 45 9.42 -12.66 0.61
N GLY A 46 8.37 -12.10 0.05
CA GLY A 46 8.40 -10.79 -0.61
C GLY A 46 9.08 -10.76 -1.98
N GLN A 47 9.55 -11.88 -2.50
CA GLN A 47 10.05 -11.99 -3.86
C GLN A 47 8.88 -12.18 -4.83
N ILE A 48 8.95 -11.55 -5.99
CA ILE A 48 7.98 -11.75 -7.06
C ILE A 48 8.48 -12.89 -7.93
N PRO A 49 7.76 -14.02 -8.04
CA PRO A 49 8.14 -15.06 -8.96
C PRO A 49 8.00 -14.55 -10.39
N ILE A 50 9.10 -14.51 -11.10
CA ILE A 50 9.15 -14.13 -12.51
C ILE A 50 9.14 -15.39 -13.34
N GLY A 51 8.17 -15.52 -14.20
CA GLY A 51 8.14 -16.53 -15.24
C GLY A 51 6.92 -17.43 -15.23
N SER A 52 6.32 -17.51 -16.40
CA SER A 52 5.68 -18.72 -16.87
C SER A 52 6.76 -19.59 -17.53
N GLU A 53 6.55 -20.89 -17.70
CA GLU A 53 7.50 -21.83 -18.36
C GLU A 53 7.96 -21.39 -19.75
N GLN A 54 7.41 -20.33 -20.32
CA GLN A 54 7.64 -19.86 -21.69
C GLN A 54 8.38 -18.51 -21.80
N VAL A 55 8.54 -17.77 -20.69
CA VAL A 55 9.28 -16.50 -20.70
C VAL A 55 10.54 -16.68 -19.87
N PRO A 56 11.74 -16.45 -20.44
CA PRO A 56 12.97 -16.57 -19.66
C PRO A 56 12.93 -15.60 -18.50
N MET A 57 12.99 -16.13 -17.29
CA MET A 57 13.11 -15.35 -16.06
C MET A 57 14.22 -14.33 -16.22
N LYS A 58 13.91 -13.05 -16.01
CA LYS A 58 14.93 -12.07 -15.66
C LYS A 58 15.16 -12.20 -14.16
N PRO A 59 16.28 -12.75 -13.71
CA PRO A 59 16.54 -12.98 -12.28
C PRO A 59 16.67 -11.71 -11.43
N ASP A 60 16.56 -10.55 -12.06
CA ASP A 60 16.99 -9.28 -11.47
C ASP A 60 15.84 -8.42 -10.91
N ILE A 61 14.58 -8.87 -11.01
CA ILE A 61 13.47 -8.12 -10.41
C ILE A 61 13.18 -8.71 -9.02
N ILE A 62 13.99 -8.34 -8.07
CA ILE A 62 13.75 -8.62 -6.65
C ILE A 62 13.02 -7.42 -6.06
N VAL A 63 11.89 -7.65 -5.40
CA VAL A 63 11.19 -6.62 -4.62
C VAL A 63 11.20 -7.09 -3.17
N GLU A 64 12.01 -6.43 -2.37
CA GLU A 64 12.16 -6.76 -0.95
C GLU A 64 10.95 -6.32 -0.15
N ASN A 65 10.36 -5.19 -0.53
CA ASN A 65 9.15 -4.67 0.11
C ASN A 65 8.07 -4.38 -0.95
N PRO A 66 7.15 -5.34 -1.19
CA PRO A 66 6.10 -5.21 -2.21
C PRO A 66 4.88 -4.42 -1.73
N ARG A 67 4.92 -3.78 -0.56
CA ARG A 67 3.77 -3.09 0.04
C ARG A 67 3.57 -1.71 -0.58
N ILE A 68 2.33 -1.41 -0.93
CA ILE A 68 1.93 -0.17 -1.59
C ILE A 68 0.93 0.55 -0.70
N TYR A 69 1.38 1.60 -0.01
CA TYR A 69 0.55 2.45 0.86
C TYR A 69 -0.09 3.62 0.11
N TYR A 70 0.48 4.03 -1.01
CA TYR A 70 0.02 5.12 -1.87
C TYR A 70 -0.23 4.57 -3.26
N GLY A 71 -1.38 4.87 -3.86
CA GLY A 71 -1.76 4.33 -5.16
C GLY A 71 -2.85 5.15 -5.84
N GLU A 72 -3.29 4.72 -7.01
CA GLU A 72 -4.26 5.45 -7.81
C GLU A 72 -5.67 5.45 -7.19
N ASN A 73 -6.05 4.37 -6.52
CA ASN A 73 -7.39 4.18 -5.94
C ASN A 73 -7.39 4.23 -4.40
N THR A 74 -6.38 4.87 -3.80
CA THR A 74 -6.25 4.99 -2.36
C THR A 74 -6.67 6.39 -1.90
N GLU A 75 -7.94 6.62 -1.72
CA GLU A 75 -8.47 7.95 -1.36
C GLU A 75 -8.49 8.21 0.13
N ASP A 76 -8.71 7.19 0.94
CA ASP A 76 -8.94 7.31 2.37
C ASP A 76 -7.63 7.36 3.17
N TYR A 77 -7.63 8.02 4.34
CA TYR A 77 -6.48 7.96 5.24
C TYR A 77 -6.38 6.60 5.93
N VAL A 78 -5.18 6.24 6.34
CA VAL A 78 -4.89 5.09 7.20
C VAL A 78 -3.93 5.49 8.31
N ILE A 79 -3.89 4.66 9.35
CA ILE A 79 -2.96 4.81 10.46
C ILE A 79 -2.08 3.58 10.48
N VAL A 80 -0.79 3.81 10.37
CA VAL A 80 0.25 2.78 10.39
C VAL A 80 1.05 2.89 11.68
N ASP A 81 1.82 1.86 12.01
CA ASP A 81 2.59 1.78 13.25
C ASP A 81 1.71 1.99 14.50
N SER A 82 0.54 1.39 14.46
CA SER A 82 -0.42 1.41 15.56
C SER A 82 -0.20 0.22 16.50
N ASN A 83 -0.92 0.18 17.62
CA ASN A 83 -0.94 -1.00 18.49
C ASN A 83 -1.62 -2.22 17.83
N TYR A 84 -2.20 -2.03 16.65
CA TYR A 84 -2.90 -3.05 15.89
C TYR A 84 -2.06 -3.52 14.71
N GLU A 85 -1.91 -4.83 14.51
CA GLU A 85 -1.19 -5.39 13.38
C GLU A 85 -1.95 -5.20 12.06
N GLU A 86 -1.23 -4.79 11.03
CA GLU A 86 -1.76 -4.64 9.68
C GLU A 86 -1.85 -6.00 8.99
N LEU A 87 -2.86 -6.19 8.13
CA LEU A 87 -2.91 -7.34 7.25
C LEU A 87 -1.89 -7.17 6.13
N ASP A 88 -0.96 -8.10 6.05
CA ASP A 88 -0.01 -8.13 4.95
C ASP A 88 -0.63 -8.85 3.74
N TYR A 89 -0.74 -10.15 3.78
CA TYR A 89 -1.38 -10.94 2.72
C TYR A 89 -1.97 -12.24 3.26
N GLN A 90 -2.74 -12.88 2.41
CA GLN A 90 -3.27 -14.22 2.69
C GLN A 90 -2.50 -15.26 1.87
N THR A 91 -2.00 -16.31 2.54
CA THR A 91 -1.35 -17.43 1.85
C THR A 91 -2.37 -18.25 1.07
N GLY A 92 -1.89 -19.07 0.12
CA GLY A 92 -2.75 -19.99 -0.63
C GLY A 92 -3.49 -21.01 0.24
N GLU A 93 -3.03 -21.24 1.47
CA GLU A 93 -3.68 -22.10 2.47
C GLU A 93 -4.72 -21.36 3.32
N GLY A 94 -4.92 -20.08 3.07
CA GLY A 94 -5.88 -19.24 3.79
C GLY A 94 -5.35 -18.61 5.09
N VAL A 95 -4.08 -18.76 5.40
CA VAL A 95 -3.45 -18.15 6.58
C VAL A 95 -3.21 -16.66 6.32
N LEU A 96 -3.69 -15.83 7.26
CA LEU A 96 -3.49 -14.38 7.22
C LEU A 96 -2.10 -14.04 7.80
N GLN A 97 -1.27 -13.43 7.01
CA GLN A 97 -0.01 -12.87 7.46
C GLN A 97 -0.23 -11.43 7.92
N LYS A 98 0.39 -11.06 9.00
CA LYS A 98 0.27 -9.75 9.62
C LYS A 98 1.64 -9.14 9.82
N ILE A 99 1.68 -7.81 9.88
CA ILE A 99 2.90 -7.03 9.99
C ILE A 99 2.67 -5.80 10.86
N HIS A 100 3.73 -5.31 11.46
CA HIS A 100 3.84 -3.94 11.92
C HIS A 100 4.55 -3.08 10.86
N TYR A 101 4.12 -1.85 10.71
CA TYR A 101 4.72 -0.92 9.77
C TYR A 101 6.19 -0.66 10.11
N ASP A 102 7.06 -0.80 9.12
CA ASP A 102 8.50 -0.63 9.22
C ASP A 102 9.04 0.56 8.39
N GLY A 103 8.14 1.35 7.81
CA GLY A 103 8.50 2.48 6.97
C GLY A 103 8.63 3.79 7.73
N GLU A 104 9.14 4.81 7.04
CA GLU A 104 9.31 6.16 7.58
C GLU A 104 8.19 7.13 7.17
N GLY A 105 7.28 6.70 6.30
CA GLY A 105 6.22 7.55 5.74
C GLY A 105 5.10 7.87 6.73
N GLY A 106 4.33 8.91 6.42
CA GLY A 106 3.24 9.38 7.26
C GLY A 106 3.68 10.43 8.29
N VAL A 107 2.69 11.02 8.95
CA VAL A 107 2.90 12.05 9.99
C VAL A 107 2.60 11.47 11.35
N GLU A 108 3.53 11.61 12.27
CA GLU A 108 3.35 11.16 13.66
C GLU A 108 2.16 11.84 14.33
N ILE A 109 1.32 11.04 14.98
CA ILE A 109 0.16 11.51 15.76
C ILE A 109 0.35 11.23 17.25
N ASN A 110 1.55 11.47 17.73
CA ASN A 110 2.05 11.15 19.06
C ASN A 110 1.55 12.06 20.19
N SER A 111 0.78 13.11 19.91
CA SER A 111 0.27 14.02 20.92
C SER A 111 -1.25 14.25 20.80
N PHE A 112 -1.87 14.60 21.92
CA PHE A 112 -3.31 14.91 21.96
C PHE A 112 -3.67 16.04 20.97
N VAL A 113 -2.85 17.06 20.86
CA VAL A 113 -3.10 18.19 19.96
C VAL A 113 -3.07 17.74 18.49
N ARG A 114 -2.13 16.88 18.11
CA ARG A 114 -2.07 16.33 16.76
C ARG A 114 -3.28 15.43 16.49
N LYS A 115 -3.65 14.55 17.42
CA LYS A 115 -4.85 13.70 17.30
C LYS A 115 -6.11 14.55 17.11
N LEU A 116 -6.26 15.62 17.89
CA LEU A 116 -7.38 16.55 17.78
C LEU A 116 -7.40 17.27 16.42
N ALA A 117 -6.27 17.76 15.96
CA ALA A 117 -6.16 18.45 14.68
C ALA A 117 -6.51 17.53 13.49
N TYR A 118 -5.98 16.31 13.49
CA TYR A 118 -6.31 15.35 12.44
C TYR A 118 -7.74 14.82 12.56
N SER A 119 -8.27 14.62 13.76
CA SER A 119 -9.67 14.27 13.96
C SER A 119 -10.61 15.32 13.36
N TRP A 120 -10.29 16.61 13.57
CA TRP A 120 -11.01 17.71 12.96
C TRP A 120 -10.86 17.73 11.43
N GLN A 121 -9.63 17.62 10.93
CA GLN A 121 -9.32 17.66 9.50
C GLN A 121 -9.99 16.52 8.72
N MET A 122 -9.98 15.31 9.28
CA MET A 122 -10.56 14.11 8.66
C MET A 122 -12.06 13.94 8.96
N GLY A 123 -12.62 14.73 9.88
CA GLY A 123 -14.00 14.60 10.32
C GLY A 123 -14.27 13.28 11.05
N ASP A 124 -13.26 12.70 11.70
CA ASP A 124 -13.33 11.37 12.32
C ASP A 124 -12.88 11.39 13.79
N LEU A 125 -13.86 11.28 14.70
CA LEU A 125 -13.61 11.27 16.13
C LEU A 125 -12.85 10.04 16.63
N ASN A 126 -12.86 8.94 15.89
CA ASN A 126 -12.13 7.73 16.26
C ASN A 126 -10.62 7.98 16.36
N LEU A 127 -10.08 8.92 15.57
CA LEU A 127 -8.68 9.36 15.67
C LEU A 127 -8.32 9.88 17.06
N LEU A 128 -9.29 10.49 17.76
CA LEU A 128 -9.07 11.05 19.08
C LEU A 128 -9.29 10.05 20.21
N ILE A 129 -10.30 9.18 20.05
CA ILE A 129 -10.78 8.31 21.14
C ILE A 129 -10.26 6.88 21.08
N SER A 130 -9.69 6.46 19.96
CA SER A 130 -9.17 5.08 19.81
C SER A 130 -7.96 4.82 20.70
N GLY A 131 -8.03 3.76 21.50
CA GLY A 131 -6.90 3.26 22.29
C GLY A 131 -5.81 2.55 21.45
N GLU A 132 -6.10 2.26 20.18
CA GLU A 132 -5.15 1.59 19.29
C GLU A 132 -4.10 2.53 18.69
N ILE A 133 -4.29 3.84 18.83
CA ILE A 133 -3.34 4.85 18.36
C ILE A 133 -2.28 5.09 19.44
N GLY A 134 -1.12 4.49 19.26
CA GLY A 134 0.03 4.60 20.14
C GLY A 134 0.87 5.87 19.92
N PRO A 135 1.98 6.00 20.65
CA PRO A 135 2.89 7.15 20.51
C PRO A 135 3.66 7.17 19.19
N ASP A 136 3.90 5.99 18.60
CA ASP A 136 4.67 5.84 17.37
C ASP A 136 3.75 5.87 16.13
N SER A 137 2.43 5.85 16.34
CA SER A 137 1.45 5.81 15.25
C SER A 137 1.56 7.00 14.32
N ARG A 138 1.45 6.71 13.04
CA ARG A 138 1.57 7.68 11.95
C ARG A 138 0.32 7.66 11.08
N ILE A 139 -0.19 8.83 10.74
CA ILE A 139 -1.28 8.97 9.77
C ILE A 139 -0.71 9.16 8.37
N GLN A 140 -1.20 8.39 7.43
CA GLN A 140 -0.96 8.55 6.00
C GLN A 140 -2.26 9.04 5.35
N TYR A 141 -2.21 10.18 4.70
CA TYR A 141 -3.33 10.80 4.01
C TYR A 141 -2.89 11.37 2.67
N ARG A 142 -3.86 11.80 1.83
CA ARG A 142 -3.59 12.15 0.43
C ARG A 142 -2.82 11.02 -0.24
N ARG A 143 -3.42 9.84 -0.18
CA ARG A 143 -2.77 8.61 -0.61
C ARG A 143 -2.93 8.36 -2.11
N ASN A 144 -3.84 9.04 -2.78
CA ASN A 144 -3.92 9.04 -4.23
C ASN A 144 -2.64 9.67 -4.80
N ILE A 145 -1.96 8.95 -5.70
CA ILE A 145 -0.64 9.34 -6.18
C ILE A 145 -0.70 10.58 -7.07
N GLN A 146 -1.73 10.70 -7.90
CA GLN A 146 -1.90 11.85 -8.80
C GLN A 146 -2.17 13.12 -8.00
N GLU A 147 -3.13 13.07 -7.07
CA GLU A 147 -3.44 14.20 -6.18
C GLU A 147 -2.22 14.61 -5.36
N ARG A 148 -1.47 13.63 -4.86
CA ARG A 148 -0.28 13.87 -4.05
C ARG A 148 0.81 14.59 -4.83
N ILE A 149 1.09 14.16 -6.07
CA ILE A 149 2.10 14.80 -6.91
C ILE A 149 1.65 16.21 -7.30
N GLN A 150 0.38 16.38 -7.64
CA GLN A 150 -0.18 17.70 -7.97
C GLN A 150 -0.04 18.71 -6.82
N GLU A 151 -0.21 18.25 -5.57
CA GLU A 151 -0.03 19.09 -4.39
C GLU A 151 1.44 19.48 -4.15
N VAL A 152 2.37 18.55 -4.40
CA VAL A 152 3.80 18.78 -4.19
C VAL A 152 4.41 19.60 -5.33
N ALA A 153 3.97 19.38 -6.55
CA ALA A 153 4.50 19.99 -7.75
C ALA A 153 3.37 20.49 -8.70
N PRO A 154 2.57 21.49 -8.28
CA PRO A 154 1.41 21.96 -9.05
C PRO A 154 1.79 22.61 -10.39
N PHE A 155 3.07 22.86 -10.62
CA PHE A 155 3.62 23.42 -11.85
C PHE A 155 3.93 22.35 -12.91
N LEU A 156 3.84 21.06 -12.56
CA LEU A 156 4.02 19.96 -13.52
C LEU A 156 2.70 19.63 -14.21
N SER A 157 2.79 19.40 -15.51
CA SER A 157 1.70 18.76 -16.27
C SER A 157 1.94 17.25 -16.25
N LEU A 158 1.07 16.54 -15.58
CA LEU A 158 1.20 15.10 -15.42
C LEU A 158 0.51 14.37 -16.56
N ASP A 159 1.08 13.24 -16.96
CA ASP A 159 0.41 12.22 -17.75
C ASP A 159 -0.65 11.52 -16.86
N GLY A 160 -1.82 11.28 -17.28
CA GLY A 160 -2.89 10.73 -16.47
C GLY A 160 -2.75 9.26 -16.05
N ASP A 161 -1.64 8.59 -16.35
CA ASP A 161 -1.45 7.15 -16.19
C ASP A 161 -0.14 6.82 -15.42
N PRO A 162 -0.13 6.97 -14.09
CA PRO A 162 1.02 6.58 -13.29
C PRO A 162 1.18 5.06 -13.26
N TYR A 163 2.40 4.59 -13.29
CA TYR A 163 2.73 3.17 -13.24
C TYR A 163 3.81 2.86 -12.22
N VAL A 164 3.84 1.61 -11.75
CA VAL A 164 4.80 1.15 -10.74
C VAL A 164 5.98 0.49 -11.41
N VAL A 165 7.18 0.83 -10.98
CA VAL A 165 8.45 0.26 -11.42
C VAL A 165 9.15 -0.38 -10.24
N ALA A 166 9.70 -1.58 -10.44
CA ALA A 166 10.61 -2.20 -9.49
C ALA A 166 12.02 -1.65 -9.73
N ASN A 167 12.57 -0.96 -8.75
CA ASN A 167 13.89 -0.38 -8.81
C ASN A 167 14.64 -0.63 -7.50
N ASP A 168 15.77 -1.29 -7.57
CA ASP A 168 16.67 -1.56 -6.44
C ASP A 168 15.93 -2.14 -5.21
N GLY A 169 15.14 -3.20 -5.46
CA GLY A 169 14.37 -3.88 -4.42
C GLY A 169 13.11 -3.16 -3.92
N LYS A 170 12.81 -1.99 -4.45
CA LYS A 170 11.67 -1.16 -4.04
C LYS A 170 10.69 -0.93 -5.19
N LEU A 171 9.44 -0.67 -4.84
CA LEU A 171 8.43 -0.20 -5.78
C LEU A 171 8.40 1.32 -5.80
N VAL A 172 8.54 1.90 -6.99
CA VAL A 172 8.56 3.35 -7.22
C VAL A 172 7.47 3.71 -8.22
N TRP A 173 6.69 4.74 -7.91
CA TRP A 173 5.74 5.31 -8.84
C TRP A 173 6.45 6.23 -9.83
N VAL A 174 6.10 6.08 -11.09
CA VAL A 174 6.57 6.92 -12.21
C VAL A 174 5.34 7.55 -12.86
N GLN A 175 5.46 8.85 -13.12
CA GLN A 175 4.42 9.62 -13.79
C GLN A 175 5.04 10.75 -14.61
#